data_76cb0ce1e020552a2d76b5cab28dd1b3
#
_entry.id   76cb0ce1e020552a2d76b5cab28dd1b3
#
_cell.length_a   1.000
_cell.length_b   1.000
_cell.length_c   1.000
_cell.angle_alpha   90.00
_cell.angle_beta   90.00
_cell.angle_gamma   90.00
#
_symmetry.space_group_name_H-M   'P 1'
#
loop_
_entity.id
_entity.type
_entity.pdbx_description
1 polymer ?
#
loop_
_entity_poly.entity_id
_entity_poly.type
_entity_poly.pdbx_seq_one_letter_code
_entity_poly.pdbx_strand_id
1 'polypeptide(L)'
;GNVHLIVAGRNQFLSSADILCLGGKVYQIGVEQLRLNRKELAVYVKRCGIKLSEKQTETLFYSSEGWFSAVYLNLQIFLERGVLPDGASDIYAAFTRAMIEPLSAKQREFLAVMGIADEFSAEMAVFVTEDEEVRAMLNILTEQNAFVKCLADGVTFRFHHMMKECANRVFAALDEEKQAFYLNRFGLWYEQHSQYLH
;
A
#
# COMPACT_ATOMS: atom_id res chain seq x y z
N GLY A 1 4.23 40.93 -2.84
CA GLY A 1 5.06 39.81 -3.32
C GLY A 1 4.29 38.53 -3.27
N ASN A 2 4.38 37.71 -4.33
CA ASN A 2 3.72 36.40 -4.34
C ASN A 2 4.62 35.39 -3.62
N VAL A 3 4.15 34.88 -2.49
CA VAL A 3 4.80 33.78 -1.78
C VAL A 3 4.01 32.52 -2.06
N HIS A 4 4.71 31.47 -2.53
CA HIS A 4 4.16 30.14 -2.68
C HIS A 4 4.77 29.22 -1.61
N LEU A 5 3.92 28.56 -0.83
CA LEU A 5 4.32 27.60 0.19
C LEU A 5 3.94 26.21 -0.28
N ILE A 6 4.91 25.31 -0.32
CA ILE A 6 4.67 23.89 -0.60
C ILE A 6 4.91 23.12 0.70
N VAL A 7 3.88 22.42 1.16
CA VAL A 7 3.95 21.55 2.35
C VAL A 7 3.77 20.13 1.88
N ALA A 8 4.72 19.26 2.16
CA ALA A 8 4.65 17.84 1.89
C ALA A 8 4.64 17.06 3.21
N GLY A 9 3.72 16.12 3.34
CA GLY A 9 3.58 15.29 4.52
C GLY A 9 2.89 13.96 4.20
N ARG A 10 2.96 13.03 5.11
CA ARG A 10 2.24 11.75 5.00
C ARG A 10 0.76 11.90 5.36
N ASN A 11 0.46 12.83 6.23
CA ASN A 11 -0.89 13.09 6.73
C ASN A 11 -1.49 14.30 6.05
N GLN A 12 -2.81 14.34 5.98
CA GLN A 12 -3.53 15.52 5.56
C GLN A 12 -3.23 16.66 6.55
N PHE A 13 -2.61 17.74 6.05
CA PHE A 13 -2.17 18.85 6.86
C PHE A 13 -3.32 19.81 7.22
N LEU A 14 -4.27 19.97 6.31
CA LEU A 14 -5.42 20.85 6.46
C LEU A 14 -6.70 20.04 6.53
N SER A 15 -7.59 20.40 7.44
CA SER A 15 -8.94 19.85 7.47
C SER A 15 -9.77 20.37 6.28
N SER A 16 -10.87 19.69 5.98
CA SER A 16 -11.80 20.15 4.95
C SER A 16 -12.35 21.57 5.25
N ALA A 17 -12.50 21.91 6.53
CA ALA A 17 -12.92 23.24 6.95
C ALA A 17 -11.85 24.30 6.67
N ASP A 18 -10.57 24.00 6.93
CA ASP A 18 -9.45 24.89 6.63
C ASP A 18 -9.33 25.15 5.13
N ILE A 19 -9.50 24.11 4.30
CA ILE A 19 -9.46 24.21 2.84
C ILE A 19 -10.58 25.13 2.34
N LEU A 20 -11.79 24.99 2.88
CA LEU A 20 -12.90 25.87 2.54
C LEU A 20 -12.64 27.33 2.94
N CYS A 21 -12.09 27.57 4.13
CA CYS A 21 -11.73 28.90 4.59
C CYS A 21 -10.64 29.58 3.75
N LEU A 22 -9.65 28.80 3.31
CA LEU A 22 -8.53 29.30 2.49
C LEU A 22 -8.92 29.46 1.01
N GLY A 23 -10.00 28.79 0.58
CA GLY A 23 -10.55 28.88 -0.77
C GLY A 23 -9.53 28.56 -1.85
N GLY A 24 -9.60 29.29 -2.97
CA GLY A 24 -8.70 29.08 -4.13
C GLY A 24 -7.20 29.35 -3.90
N LYS A 25 -6.78 29.68 -2.68
CA LYS A 25 -5.37 29.90 -2.30
C LYS A 25 -4.66 28.60 -1.96
N VAL A 26 -5.38 27.51 -1.80
CA VAL A 26 -4.83 26.19 -1.48
C VAL A 26 -5.15 25.22 -2.61
N TYR A 27 -4.11 24.55 -3.07
CA TYR A 27 -4.23 23.41 -3.99
C TYR A 27 -3.72 22.17 -3.28
N GLN A 28 -4.56 21.20 -3.05
CA GLN A 28 -4.20 19.94 -2.43
C GLN A 28 -3.91 18.89 -3.50
N ILE A 29 -2.74 18.27 -3.41
CA ILE A 29 -2.34 17.15 -4.27
C ILE A 29 -2.45 15.89 -3.43
N GLY A 30 -3.39 15.04 -3.77
CA GLY A 30 -3.59 13.75 -3.13
C GLY A 30 -2.82 12.62 -3.81
N VAL A 31 -2.94 11.44 -3.24
CA VAL A 31 -2.25 10.22 -3.70
C VAL A 31 -2.54 9.92 -5.17
N GLU A 32 -3.78 10.08 -5.60
CA GLU A 32 -4.18 9.75 -6.98
C GLU A 32 -3.53 10.68 -8.02
N GLN A 33 -3.27 11.94 -7.66
CA GLN A 33 -2.56 12.86 -8.54
C GLN A 33 -1.05 12.63 -8.57
N LEU A 34 -0.52 11.92 -7.58
CA LEU A 34 0.92 11.57 -7.51
C LEU A 34 1.24 10.25 -8.21
N ARG A 35 0.23 9.47 -8.60
CA ARG A 35 0.43 8.26 -9.39
C ARG A 35 0.78 8.62 -10.84
N LEU A 36 1.78 7.95 -11.37
CA LEU A 36 2.12 8.06 -12.79
C LEU A 36 1.13 7.23 -13.62
N ASN A 37 0.51 7.85 -14.59
CA ASN A 37 -0.17 7.09 -15.63
C ASN A 37 0.85 6.49 -16.63
N ARG A 38 0.41 5.62 -17.55
CA ARG A 38 1.30 4.96 -18.53
C ARG A 38 2.14 5.93 -19.35
N LYS A 39 1.57 7.06 -19.77
CA LYS A 39 2.26 8.07 -20.58
C LYS A 39 3.31 8.80 -19.74
N GLU A 40 2.97 9.17 -18.53
CA GLU A 40 3.87 9.84 -17.58
C GLU A 40 5.02 8.92 -17.18
N LEU A 41 4.73 7.63 -16.92
CA LEU A 41 5.76 6.62 -16.66
C LEU A 41 6.76 6.54 -17.82
N ALA A 42 6.28 6.43 -19.08
CA ALA A 42 7.15 6.35 -20.25
C ALA A 42 8.02 7.61 -20.39
N VAL A 43 7.44 8.79 -20.13
CA VAL A 43 8.19 10.06 -20.12
C VAL A 43 9.24 10.07 -19.01
N TYR A 44 8.89 9.60 -17.82
CA TYR A 44 9.81 9.52 -16.68
C TYR A 44 10.98 8.58 -16.95
N VAL A 45 10.72 7.35 -17.43
CA VAL A 45 11.74 6.38 -17.82
C VAL A 45 12.71 6.96 -18.84
N LYS A 46 12.18 7.64 -19.87
CA LYS A 46 12.98 8.32 -20.89
C LYS A 46 13.85 9.44 -20.31
N ARG A 47 13.32 10.23 -19.34
CA ARG A 47 14.07 11.28 -18.64
C ARG A 47 15.20 10.72 -17.77
N CYS A 48 15.04 9.53 -17.23
CA CYS A 48 16.10 8.81 -16.50
C CYS A 48 17.18 8.25 -17.44
N GLY A 49 17.07 8.44 -18.76
CA GLY A 49 18.02 7.90 -19.74
C GLY A 49 17.91 6.39 -19.96
N ILE A 50 16.85 5.77 -19.43
CA ILE A 50 16.64 4.32 -19.48
C ILE A 50 15.83 3.98 -20.74
N LYS A 51 16.27 2.96 -21.46
CA LYS A 51 15.56 2.41 -22.61
C LYS A 51 14.88 1.12 -22.23
N LEU A 52 13.57 1.14 -22.04
CA LEU A 52 12.74 -0.04 -21.87
C LEU A 52 11.99 -0.34 -23.16
N SER A 53 11.78 -1.62 -23.44
CA SER A 53 10.84 -2.05 -24.47
C SER A 53 9.40 -1.75 -24.01
N GLU A 54 8.46 -1.77 -24.96
CA GLU A 54 7.04 -1.56 -24.65
C GLU A 54 6.54 -2.58 -23.60
N LYS A 55 6.89 -3.86 -23.78
CA LYS A 55 6.56 -4.93 -22.83
C LYS A 55 7.16 -4.67 -21.43
N GLN A 56 8.40 -4.24 -21.35
CA GLN A 56 9.04 -3.90 -20.07
C GLN A 56 8.38 -2.69 -19.41
N THR A 57 8.01 -1.67 -20.18
CA THR A 57 7.29 -0.50 -19.66
C THR A 57 5.92 -0.88 -19.13
N GLU A 58 5.25 -1.78 -19.82
CA GLU A 58 3.96 -2.33 -19.38
C GLU A 58 4.09 -3.14 -18.10
N THR A 59 5.06 -4.05 -18.03
CA THR A 59 5.37 -4.81 -16.81
C THR A 59 5.67 -3.87 -15.64
N LEU A 60 6.50 -2.85 -15.85
CA LEU A 60 6.83 -1.86 -14.83
C LEU A 60 5.59 -1.08 -14.36
N PHE A 61 4.69 -0.71 -15.28
CA PHE A 61 3.46 0.00 -14.94
C PHE A 61 2.54 -0.87 -14.06
N TYR A 62 2.33 -2.12 -14.44
CA TYR A 62 1.48 -3.04 -13.68
C TYR A 62 2.07 -3.40 -12.32
N SER A 63 3.38 -3.66 -12.26
CA SER A 63 4.04 -4.02 -10.99
C SER A 63 4.12 -2.85 -10.00
N SER A 64 4.19 -1.62 -10.50
CA SER A 64 4.27 -0.40 -9.67
C SER A 64 2.91 0.25 -9.40
N GLU A 65 1.87 -0.11 -10.16
CA GLU A 65 0.57 0.58 -10.19
C GLU A 65 0.69 2.12 -10.32
N GLY A 66 1.75 2.58 -10.96
CA GLY A 66 2.06 3.99 -11.10
C GLY A 66 2.62 4.67 -9.84
N TRP A 67 2.89 3.94 -8.77
CA TRP A 67 3.53 4.49 -7.58
C TRP A 67 4.97 4.88 -7.87
N PHE A 68 5.28 6.16 -7.67
CA PHE A 68 6.59 6.72 -8.00
C PHE A 68 7.74 6.00 -7.30
N SER A 69 7.60 5.69 -6.00
CA SER A 69 8.63 4.97 -5.25
C SER A 69 8.86 3.56 -5.78
N ALA A 70 7.80 2.84 -6.16
CA ALA A 70 7.92 1.53 -6.75
C ALA A 70 8.57 1.60 -8.14
N VAL A 71 8.17 2.57 -8.97
CA VAL A 71 8.82 2.84 -10.27
C VAL A 71 10.30 3.13 -10.08
N TYR A 72 10.64 4.03 -9.17
CA TYR A 72 12.03 4.41 -8.90
C TYR A 72 12.88 3.21 -8.48
N LEU A 73 12.42 2.40 -7.52
CA LEU A 73 13.14 1.20 -7.06
C LEU A 73 13.33 0.18 -8.17
N ASN A 74 12.30 -0.08 -8.99
CA ASN A 74 12.41 -0.96 -10.15
C ASN A 74 13.47 -0.48 -11.14
N LEU A 75 13.52 0.83 -11.41
CA LEU A 75 14.49 1.42 -12.32
C LEU A 75 15.92 1.38 -11.75
N GLN A 76 16.10 1.56 -10.44
CA GLN A 76 17.41 1.40 -9.80
C GLN A 76 17.94 -0.03 -9.98
N ILE A 77 17.10 -1.03 -9.71
CA ILE A 77 17.48 -2.43 -9.90
C ILE A 77 17.79 -2.72 -11.38
N PHE A 78 17.00 -2.16 -12.30
CA PHE A 78 17.27 -2.29 -13.73
C PHE A 78 18.63 -1.69 -14.13
N LEU A 79 18.99 -0.52 -13.57
CA LEU A 79 20.30 0.09 -13.82
C LEU A 79 21.46 -0.74 -13.27
N GLU A 80 21.27 -1.40 -12.14
CA GLU A 80 22.31 -2.24 -11.53
C GLU A 80 22.47 -3.60 -12.23
N ARG A 81 21.36 -4.21 -12.68
CA ARG A 81 21.34 -5.61 -13.15
C ARG A 81 21.03 -5.78 -14.63
N GLY A 82 20.62 -4.72 -15.31
CA GLY A 82 20.24 -4.76 -16.73
C GLY A 82 18.89 -5.42 -17.03
N VAL A 83 18.19 -5.90 -16.00
CA VAL A 83 16.87 -6.53 -16.11
C VAL A 83 15.91 -5.95 -15.08
N LEU A 84 14.65 -5.78 -15.47
CA LEU A 84 13.61 -5.48 -14.50
C LEU A 84 13.46 -6.70 -13.57
N PRO A 85 13.18 -6.49 -12.28
CA PRO A 85 12.99 -7.60 -11.36
C PRO A 85 11.87 -8.54 -11.86
N ASP A 86 12.24 -9.78 -12.10
CA ASP A 86 11.27 -10.86 -12.39
C ASP A 86 10.66 -11.34 -11.09
N GLY A 87 9.70 -10.61 -10.59
CA GLY A 87 9.13 -10.93 -9.28
C GLY A 87 10.05 -10.46 -8.17
N ALA A 88 9.95 -9.27 -7.88
CA ALA A 88 9.69 -8.76 -6.57
C ALA A 88 10.70 -8.99 -5.43
N SER A 89 11.58 -9.96 -5.41
CA SER A 89 12.36 -10.28 -4.21
C SER A 89 13.11 -9.06 -3.65
N ASP A 90 13.81 -8.32 -4.48
CA ASP A 90 14.62 -7.19 -4.04
C ASP A 90 13.79 -5.92 -3.78
N ILE A 91 12.73 -5.70 -4.56
CA ILE A 91 11.82 -4.57 -4.36
C ILE A 91 11.03 -4.77 -3.07
N TYR A 92 10.54 -5.99 -2.85
CA TYR A 92 9.80 -6.29 -1.63
C TYR A 92 10.69 -6.26 -0.40
N ALA A 93 11.96 -6.67 -0.51
CA ALA A 93 12.91 -6.52 0.59
C ALA A 93 13.16 -5.03 0.92
N ALA A 94 13.37 -4.19 -0.10
CA ALA A 94 13.53 -2.74 0.11
C ALA A 94 12.25 -2.09 0.65
N PHE A 95 11.09 -2.50 0.13
CA PHE A 95 9.79 -2.01 0.61
C PHE A 95 9.52 -2.46 2.05
N THR A 96 9.76 -3.72 2.38
CA THR A 96 9.61 -4.25 3.73
C THR A 96 10.47 -3.48 4.73
N ARG A 97 11.74 -3.26 4.40
CA ARG A 97 12.65 -2.48 5.23
C ARG A 97 12.18 -1.04 5.44
N ALA A 98 11.69 -0.39 4.39
CA ALA A 98 11.27 1.00 4.46
C ALA A 98 9.90 1.19 5.12
N MET A 99 8.97 0.26 4.93
CA MET A 99 7.56 0.46 5.26
C MET A 99 7.05 -0.44 6.39
N ILE A 100 7.59 -1.64 6.55
CA ILE A 100 7.10 -2.63 7.52
C ILE A 100 8.00 -2.70 8.75
N GLU A 101 9.32 -2.75 8.57
CA GLU A 101 10.26 -2.84 9.71
C GLU A 101 10.13 -1.71 10.74
N PRO A 102 9.86 -0.44 10.35
CA PRO A 102 9.68 0.65 11.32
C PRO A 102 8.41 0.55 12.17
N LEU A 103 7.46 -0.31 11.78
CA LEU A 103 6.20 -0.48 12.50
C LEU A 103 6.40 -1.27 13.79
N SER A 104 5.50 -1.09 14.77
CA SER A 104 5.47 -1.91 15.97
C SER A 104 5.23 -3.38 15.64
N ALA A 105 5.61 -4.29 16.54
CA ALA A 105 5.36 -5.72 16.37
C ALA A 105 3.88 -6.02 16.12
N LYS A 106 2.99 -5.35 16.86
CA LYS A 106 1.54 -5.47 16.73
C LYS A 106 1.04 -5.03 15.35
N GLN A 107 1.53 -3.90 14.85
CA GLN A 107 1.17 -3.41 13.51
C GLN A 107 1.69 -4.34 12.41
N ARG A 108 2.90 -4.86 12.53
CA ARG A 108 3.47 -5.82 11.58
C ARG A 108 2.64 -7.12 11.52
N GLU A 109 2.28 -7.66 12.69
CA GLU A 109 1.45 -8.86 12.77
C GLU A 109 0.06 -8.62 12.18
N PHE A 110 -0.55 -7.49 12.49
CA PHE A 110 -1.82 -7.08 11.89
C PHE A 110 -1.76 -7.00 10.36
N LEU A 111 -0.74 -6.32 9.82
CA LEU A 111 -0.57 -6.23 8.35
C LEU A 111 -0.33 -7.61 7.73
N ALA A 112 0.48 -8.46 8.38
CA ALA A 112 0.75 -9.81 7.93
C ALA A 112 -0.54 -10.63 7.85
N VAL A 113 -1.34 -10.62 8.89
CA VAL A 113 -2.59 -11.36 8.98
C VAL A 113 -3.61 -10.87 7.96
N MET A 114 -3.89 -9.55 7.93
CA MET A 114 -4.91 -9.00 7.04
C MET A 114 -4.47 -8.99 5.56
N GLY A 115 -3.18 -9.18 5.27
CA GLY A 115 -2.68 -9.37 3.91
C GLY A 115 -3.20 -10.63 3.20
N ILE A 116 -3.73 -11.59 3.94
CA ILE A 116 -4.34 -12.82 3.39
C ILE A 116 -5.61 -12.47 2.60
N ALA A 117 -6.43 -11.57 3.13
CA ALA A 117 -7.66 -11.13 2.48
C ALA A 117 -7.38 -10.16 1.33
N ASP A 118 -8.18 -10.23 0.26
CA ASP A 118 -8.16 -9.23 -0.81
C ASP A 118 -8.78 -7.92 -0.34
N GLU A 119 -9.88 -8.04 0.36
CA GLU A 119 -10.65 -6.96 0.98
C GLU A 119 -11.15 -7.41 2.34
N PHE A 120 -11.25 -6.47 3.27
CA PHE A 120 -11.72 -6.77 4.62
C PHE A 120 -12.42 -5.56 5.25
N SER A 121 -13.29 -5.82 6.20
CA SER A 121 -13.90 -4.79 7.04
C SER A 121 -13.19 -4.68 8.40
N ALA A 122 -13.46 -3.61 9.14
CA ALA A 122 -12.96 -3.47 10.50
C ALA A 122 -13.50 -4.57 11.43
N GLU A 123 -14.76 -5.02 11.20
CA GLU A 123 -15.37 -6.12 11.94
C GLU A 123 -14.62 -7.45 11.69
N MET A 124 -14.32 -7.73 10.41
CA MET A 124 -13.52 -8.90 10.03
C MET A 124 -12.14 -8.85 10.67
N ALA A 125 -11.50 -7.70 10.65
CA ALA A 125 -10.17 -7.53 11.24
C ALA A 125 -10.18 -7.77 12.75
N VAL A 126 -11.15 -7.21 13.49
CA VAL A 126 -11.34 -7.47 14.92
C VAL A 126 -11.62 -8.95 15.17
N PHE A 127 -12.51 -9.56 14.40
CA PHE A 127 -12.85 -10.96 14.55
C PHE A 127 -11.63 -11.87 14.36
N VAL A 128 -10.85 -11.65 13.31
CA VAL A 128 -9.70 -12.49 12.97
C VAL A 128 -8.57 -12.32 13.97
N THR A 129 -8.29 -11.10 14.42
CA THR A 129 -7.17 -10.79 15.32
C THR A 129 -7.52 -10.89 16.80
N GLU A 130 -8.81 -10.98 17.14
CA GLU A 130 -9.34 -10.91 18.51
C GLU A 130 -8.89 -9.63 19.26
N ASP A 131 -8.74 -8.52 18.53
CA ASP A 131 -8.19 -7.26 19.05
C ASP A 131 -9.03 -6.06 18.62
N GLU A 132 -9.71 -5.44 19.57
CA GLU A 132 -10.53 -4.23 19.33
C GLU A 132 -9.69 -2.99 18.97
N GLU A 133 -8.41 -2.92 19.36
CA GLU A 133 -7.53 -1.79 19.02
C GLU A 133 -7.24 -1.69 17.52
N VAL A 134 -7.52 -2.76 16.78
CA VAL A 134 -7.37 -2.80 15.31
C VAL A 134 -8.19 -1.72 14.62
N ARG A 135 -9.35 -1.33 15.15
CA ARG A 135 -10.14 -0.23 14.59
C ARG A 135 -9.38 1.11 14.59
N ALA A 136 -8.76 1.43 15.73
CA ALA A 136 -7.94 2.63 15.84
C ALA A 136 -6.67 2.53 14.98
N MET A 137 -6.07 1.35 14.92
CA MET A 137 -4.90 1.09 14.08
C MET A 137 -5.21 1.26 12.60
N LEU A 138 -6.34 0.77 12.10
CA LEU A 138 -6.79 0.96 10.72
C LEU A 138 -6.95 2.43 10.35
N ASN A 139 -7.53 3.24 11.25
CA ASN A 139 -7.65 4.68 11.03
C ASN A 139 -6.27 5.32 10.87
N ILE A 140 -5.34 5.02 11.77
CA ILE A 140 -3.95 5.54 11.71
C ILE A 140 -3.27 5.11 10.41
N LEU A 141 -3.36 3.83 10.04
CA LEU A 141 -2.73 3.31 8.82
C LEU A 141 -3.33 3.92 7.56
N THR A 142 -4.63 4.18 7.55
CA THR A 142 -5.33 4.80 6.42
C THR A 142 -4.97 6.29 6.32
N GLU A 143 -4.95 7.01 7.43
CA GLU A 143 -4.57 8.42 7.48
C GLU A 143 -3.11 8.64 7.08
N GLN A 144 -2.21 7.75 7.50
CA GLN A 144 -0.80 7.80 7.14
C GLN A 144 -0.52 7.35 5.71
N ASN A 145 -1.54 7.05 4.91
CA ASN A 145 -1.39 6.46 3.57
C ASN A 145 -0.43 5.26 3.56
N ALA A 146 -0.52 4.40 4.60
CA ALA A 146 0.36 3.26 4.80
C ALA A 146 0.04 2.11 3.84
N PHE A 147 -0.27 2.41 2.58
CA PHE A 147 -0.66 1.43 1.56
C PHE A 147 -1.92 0.62 1.93
N VAL A 148 -2.73 1.16 2.84
CA VAL A 148 -4.08 0.70 3.18
C VAL A 148 -5.07 1.73 2.65
N LYS A 149 -6.01 1.30 1.86
CA LYS A 149 -7.03 2.17 1.27
C LYS A 149 -8.41 1.77 1.77
N CYS A 150 -9.16 2.74 2.28
CA CYS A 150 -10.59 2.59 2.49
C CYS A 150 -11.30 2.78 1.14
N LEU A 151 -12.18 1.88 0.77
CA LEU A 151 -12.93 1.94 -0.47
C LEU A 151 -14.06 2.98 -0.39
N ALA A 152 -14.73 3.20 -1.52
CA ALA A 152 -15.77 4.22 -1.64
C ALA A 152 -17.00 3.98 -0.75
N ASP A 153 -17.19 2.76 -0.27
CA ASP A 153 -18.26 2.39 0.68
C ASP A 153 -17.99 2.86 2.11
N GLY A 154 -16.77 3.31 2.42
CA GLY A 154 -16.35 3.82 3.71
C GLY A 154 -16.14 2.75 4.80
N VAL A 155 -16.31 1.46 4.49
CA VAL A 155 -16.23 0.35 5.45
C VAL A 155 -15.28 -0.77 5.04
N THR A 156 -14.98 -0.87 3.75
CA THR A 156 -14.09 -1.90 3.19
C THR A 156 -12.68 -1.35 3.02
N PHE A 157 -11.71 -2.13 3.42
CA PHE A 157 -10.29 -1.82 3.31
C PHE A 157 -9.62 -2.78 2.34
N ARG A 158 -8.63 -2.27 1.63
CA ARG A 158 -7.78 -3.04 0.72
C ARG A 158 -6.34 -2.61 0.88
N PHE A 159 -5.44 -3.57 0.87
CA PHE A 159 -4.02 -3.26 0.78
C PHE A 159 -3.60 -2.97 -0.67
N HIS A 160 -2.67 -2.03 -0.83
CA HIS A 160 -1.94 -1.92 -2.07
C HIS A 160 -1.21 -3.25 -2.35
N HIS A 161 -1.15 -3.65 -3.60
CA HIS A 161 -0.60 -4.97 -3.99
C HIS A 161 0.81 -5.20 -3.44
N MET A 162 1.70 -4.20 -3.45
CA MET A 162 3.03 -4.34 -2.85
C MET A 162 2.98 -4.59 -1.34
N MET A 163 2.09 -3.89 -0.62
CA MET A 163 1.89 -4.13 0.80
C MET A 163 1.36 -5.53 1.05
N LYS A 164 0.38 -5.97 0.25
CA LYS A 164 -0.20 -7.32 0.36
C LYS A 164 0.86 -8.40 0.17
N GLU A 165 1.70 -8.27 -0.84
CA GLU A 165 2.78 -9.21 -1.12
C GLU A 165 3.83 -9.25 0.01
N CYS A 166 4.21 -8.08 0.53
CA CYS A 166 5.12 -8.01 1.69
C CYS A 166 4.47 -8.61 2.94
N ALA A 167 3.20 -8.32 3.17
CA ALA A 167 2.42 -8.86 4.28
C ALA A 167 2.34 -10.39 4.24
N ASN A 168 2.08 -10.97 3.07
CA ASN A 168 2.06 -12.42 2.87
C ASN A 168 3.40 -13.08 3.19
N ARG A 169 4.52 -12.43 2.86
CA ARG A 169 5.86 -12.93 3.23
C ARG A 169 6.12 -12.87 4.72
N VAL A 170 5.67 -11.78 5.38
CA VAL A 170 5.76 -11.67 6.84
C VAL A 170 4.86 -12.72 7.50
N PHE A 171 3.66 -12.97 6.96
CA PHE A 171 2.77 -14.02 7.45
C PHE A 171 3.39 -15.42 7.33
N ALA A 172 3.99 -15.73 6.18
CA ALA A 172 4.68 -17.00 5.95
C ALA A 172 5.89 -17.22 6.89
N ALA A 173 6.42 -16.15 7.49
CA ALA A 173 7.51 -16.21 8.46
C ALA A 173 7.02 -16.32 9.93
N LEU A 174 5.71 -16.25 10.18
CA LEU A 174 5.14 -16.52 11.51
C LEU A 174 5.29 -18.01 11.82
N ASP A 175 5.24 -18.33 13.11
CA ASP A 175 5.20 -19.73 13.53
C ASP A 175 3.92 -20.44 13.04
N GLU A 176 4.02 -21.76 12.84
CA GLU A 176 2.92 -22.57 12.28
C GLU A 176 1.65 -22.52 13.14
N GLU A 177 1.79 -22.40 14.45
CA GLU A 177 0.66 -22.32 15.37
C GLU A 177 -0.14 -21.02 15.16
N LYS A 178 0.55 -19.90 15.04
CA LYS A 178 -0.08 -18.60 14.71
C LYS A 178 -0.71 -18.61 13.32
N GLN A 179 -0.01 -19.15 12.32
CA GLN A 179 -0.58 -19.26 10.98
C GLN A 179 -1.88 -20.08 11.00
N ALA A 180 -1.87 -21.24 11.64
CA ALA A 180 -3.05 -22.11 11.78
C ALA A 180 -4.18 -21.40 12.52
N PHE A 181 -3.87 -20.69 13.61
CA PHE A 181 -4.86 -19.91 14.36
C PHE A 181 -5.57 -18.89 13.45
N TYR A 182 -4.81 -18.03 12.77
CA TYR A 182 -5.39 -16.98 11.91
C TYR A 182 -6.15 -17.55 10.72
N LEU A 183 -5.62 -18.58 10.04
CA LEU A 183 -6.32 -19.23 8.93
C LEU A 183 -7.66 -19.85 9.39
N ASN A 184 -7.70 -20.45 10.57
CA ASN A 184 -8.95 -20.97 11.14
C ASN A 184 -9.94 -19.83 11.42
N ARG A 185 -9.47 -18.68 11.94
CA ARG A 185 -10.32 -17.51 12.19
C ARG A 185 -10.91 -16.95 10.90
N PHE A 186 -10.12 -16.88 9.83
CA PHE A 186 -10.63 -16.51 8.49
C PHE A 186 -11.70 -17.50 8.01
N GLY A 187 -11.45 -18.81 8.14
CA GLY A 187 -12.42 -19.83 7.76
C GLY A 187 -13.75 -19.65 8.49
N LEU A 188 -13.72 -19.47 9.81
CA LEU A 188 -14.92 -19.22 10.63
C LEU A 188 -15.65 -17.93 10.23
N TRP A 189 -14.91 -16.86 9.92
CA TRP A 189 -15.51 -15.61 9.42
C TRP A 189 -16.28 -15.83 8.12
N TYR A 190 -15.66 -16.46 7.13
CA TYR A 190 -16.27 -16.71 5.83
C TYR A 190 -17.47 -17.65 5.92
N GLU A 191 -17.40 -18.66 6.79
CA GLU A 191 -18.53 -19.58 7.04
C GLU A 191 -19.73 -18.82 7.64
N GLN A 192 -19.51 -17.99 8.66
CA GLN A 192 -20.56 -17.22 9.32
C GLN A 192 -21.23 -16.18 8.40
N HIS A 193 -20.50 -15.64 7.45
CA HIS A 193 -20.98 -14.61 6.54
C HIS A 193 -21.38 -15.16 5.17
N SER A 194 -21.44 -16.48 5.00
CA SER A 194 -21.77 -17.16 3.73
C SER A 194 -20.91 -16.70 2.56
N GLN A 195 -19.69 -16.22 2.84
CA GLN A 195 -18.71 -15.81 1.85
C GLN A 195 -17.75 -16.97 1.62
N TYR A 196 -18.12 -17.87 0.72
CA TYR A 196 -17.21 -18.94 0.35
C TYR A 196 -16.11 -18.40 -0.55
N LEU A 197 -14.87 -18.80 -0.26
CA LEU A 197 -13.72 -18.53 -1.13
C LEU A 197 -13.99 -19.15 -2.51
N HIS A 198 -14.01 -18.31 -3.51
CA HIS A 198 -14.02 -18.74 -4.92
C HIS A 198 -12.62 -19.00 -5.43
#